data_e67b56d6839ec4feea3749a0d1e1b053
#
_entry.id   e67b56d6839ec4feea3749a0d1e1b053
#
_cell.length_a   1.000
_cell.length_b   1.000
_cell.length_c   1.000
_cell.angle_alpha   90.00
_cell.angle_beta   90.00
_cell.angle_gamma   90.00
#
_symmetry.space_group_name_H-M   'P 1'
#
loop_
_entity.id
_entity.type
_entity.pdbx_description
1 polymer ?
#
loop_
_entity_poly.entity_id
_entity_poly.type
_entity_poly.pdbx_seq_one_letter_code
_entity_poly.pdbx_strand_id
1 'polypeptide(L)'
;MNEEKKQALQALKTARGQIDGIIKMIEDGRYCIDISNQIFAASAMLKRSNLLILKQHMNHCVLEAAQEGHGSEKIDEVIGILTKVLEK
;
A
#
# COMPACT_ATOMS: atom_id res chain seq x y z
N MET A 1 -15.73 3.68 -8.66
CA MET A 1 -14.60 3.34 -7.76
C MET A 1 -14.97 3.79 -6.36
N ASN A 2 -14.79 2.94 -5.36
CA ASN A 2 -15.11 3.30 -3.98
C ASN A 2 -14.07 4.24 -3.38
N GLU A 3 -14.33 4.77 -2.19
CA GLU A 3 -13.48 5.78 -1.55
C GLU A 3 -12.09 5.23 -1.21
N GLU A 4 -12.01 4.01 -0.68
CA GLU A 4 -10.73 3.39 -0.34
C GLU A 4 -9.85 3.21 -1.57
N LYS A 5 -10.43 2.77 -2.70
CA LYS A 5 -9.67 2.62 -3.95
C LYS A 5 -9.22 3.96 -4.51
N LYS A 6 -10.05 5.01 -4.39
CA LYS A 6 -9.66 6.36 -4.81
C LYS A 6 -8.46 6.85 -4.00
N GLN A 7 -8.50 6.67 -2.69
CA GLN A 7 -7.40 7.06 -1.81
C GLN A 7 -6.14 6.24 -2.07
N ALA A 8 -6.29 4.94 -2.32
CA ALA A 8 -5.16 4.07 -2.67
C ALA A 8 -4.53 4.50 -3.99
N LEU A 9 -5.34 4.82 -4.99
CA LEU A 9 -4.85 5.31 -6.28
C LEU A 9 -4.08 6.63 -6.11
N GLN A 10 -4.60 7.55 -5.29
CA GLN A 10 -3.92 8.82 -5.02
C GLN A 10 -2.58 8.60 -4.32
N ALA A 11 -2.54 7.68 -3.33
CA ALA A 11 -1.30 7.33 -2.64
C ALA A 11 -0.27 6.74 -3.61
N LEU A 12 -0.70 5.90 -4.55
CA LEU A 12 0.18 5.33 -5.58
C LEU A 12 0.71 6.39 -6.54
N LYS A 13 -0.13 7.35 -6.94
CA LYS A 13 0.31 8.46 -7.80
C LYS A 13 1.34 9.33 -7.08
N THR A 14 1.13 9.57 -5.79
CA THR A 14 2.10 10.29 -4.97
C THR A 14 3.42 9.52 -4.89
N ALA A 15 3.38 8.22 -4.63
CA ALA A 15 4.57 7.37 -4.60
C ALA A 15 5.30 7.38 -5.96
N ARG A 16 4.56 7.35 -7.06
CA ARG A 16 5.14 7.42 -8.41
C ARG A 16 5.96 8.69 -8.60
N GLY A 17 5.40 9.84 -8.20
CA GLY A 17 6.13 11.11 -8.28
C GLY A 17 7.36 11.14 -7.37
N GLN A 18 7.26 10.56 -6.17
CA GLN A 18 8.39 10.42 -5.26
C GLN A 18 9.50 9.54 -5.86
N ILE A 19 9.12 8.43 -6.50
CA ILE A 19 10.08 7.54 -7.17
C ILE A 19 10.81 8.28 -8.29
N ASP A 20 10.10 9.03 -9.12
CA ASP A 20 10.71 9.82 -10.17
C ASP A 20 11.72 10.83 -9.59
N GLY A 21 11.38 11.50 -8.49
CA GLY A 21 12.25 12.40 -7.78
C GLY A 21 13.50 11.71 -7.23
N ILE A 22 13.35 10.51 -6.69
CA ILE A 22 14.45 9.70 -6.15
C ILE A 22 15.43 9.32 -7.27
N ILE A 23 14.90 8.89 -8.41
CA ILE A 23 15.73 8.57 -9.59
C ILE A 23 16.58 9.78 -9.99
N LYS A 24 15.95 10.96 -10.03
CA LYS A 24 16.66 12.20 -10.36
C LYS A 24 17.73 12.53 -9.31
N MET A 25 17.45 12.32 -8.03
CA MET A 25 18.44 12.54 -6.98
C MET A 25 19.70 11.67 -7.18
N ILE A 26 19.50 10.40 -7.56
CA ILE A 26 20.62 9.50 -7.85
C ILE A 26 21.41 9.99 -9.05
N GLU A 27 20.71 10.37 -10.13
CA GLU A 27 21.34 10.88 -11.35
C GLU A 27 22.13 12.17 -11.10
N ASP A 28 21.63 13.02 -10.21
CA ASP A 28 22.28 14.30 -9.85
C ASP A 28 23.36 14.14 -8.78
N GLY A 29 23.62 12.94 -8.31
CA GLY A 29 24.67 12.68 -7.32
C GLY A 29 24.37 13.23 -5.93
N ARG A 30 23.09 13.28 -5.54
CA ARG A 30 22.68 13.77 -4.22
C ARG A 30 23.22 12.88 -3.10
N TYR A 31 23.25 13.41 -1.89
CA TYR A 31 23.76 12.71 -0.72
C TYR A 31 22.94 11.46 -0.41
N CYS A 32 23.63 10.33 -0.15
CA CYS A 32 22.98 9.01 0.01
C CYS A 32 21.95 8.98 1.12
N ILE A 33 22.16 9.69 2.23
CA ILE A 33 21.21 9.69 3.34
C ILE A 33 19.92 10.42 2.96
N ASP A 34 20.03 11.51 2.18
CA ASP A 34 18.85 12.20 1.68
C ASP A 34 18.04 11.31 0.74
N ILE A 35 18.70 10.57 -0.13
CA ILE A 35 18.08 9.60 -1.03
C ILE A 35 17.38 8.52 -0.22
N SER A 36 18.04 7.96 0.79
CA SER A 36 17.48 6.93 1.66
C SER A 36 16.21 7.41 2.36
N ASN A 37 16.22 8.64 2.88
CA ASN A 37 15.03 9.21 3.54
C ASN A 37 13.86 9.36 2.58
N GLN A 38 14.12 9.71 1.32
CA GLN A 38 13.08 9.81 0.29
C GLN A 38 12.53 8.42 -0.06
N ILE A 39 13.36 7.39 -0.05
CA ILE A 39 12.91 6.02 -0.26
C ILE A 39 11.98 5.58 0.87
N PHE A 40 12.31 5.92 2.12
CA PHE A 40 11.40 5.65 3.26
C PHE A 40 10.03 6.31 3.07
N ALA A 41 10.02 7.56 2.60
CA ALA A 41 8.77 8.28 2.35
C ALA A 41 7.93 7.59 1.27
N ALA A 42 8.54 7.17 0.17
CA ALA A 42 7.84 6.44 -0.89
C ALA A 42 7.32 5.09 -0.39
N SER A 43 8.10 4.37 0.43
CA SER A 43 7.68 3.11 1.05
C SER A 43 6.45 3.29 1.94
N ALA A 44 6.39 4.38 2.70
CA ALA A 44 5.24 4.69 3.55
C ALA A 44 3.97 4.89 2.71
N MET A 45 4.07 5.56 1.56
CA MET A 45 2.94 5.74 0.65
C MET A 45 2.47 4.41 0.05
N LEU A 46 3.40 3.52 -0.28
CA LEU A 46 3.06 2.19 -0.77
C LEU A 46 2.34 1.36 0.30
N LYS A 47 2.81 1.41 1.54
CA LYS A 47 2.14 0.74 2.67
C LYS A 47 0.73 1.29 2.88
N ARG A 48 0.58 2.61 2.84
CA ARG A 48 -0.73 3.25 2.98
C ARG A 48 -1.69 2.77 1.89
N SER A 49 -1.25 2.75 0.65
CA SER A 49 -2.03 2.26 -0.48
C SER A 49 -2.47 0.80 -0.27
N ASN A 50 -1.55 -0.05 0.18
CA ASN A 50 -1.83 -1.46 0.42
C ASN A 50 -2.89 -1.65 1.52
N LEU A 51 -2.77 -0.90 2.63
CA LEU A 51 -3.74 -0.98 3.72
C LEU A 51 -5.13 -0.51 3.28
N LEU A 52 -5.22 0.50 2.43
CA LEU A 52 -6.49 0.97 1.87
C LEU A 52 -7.15 -0.09 0.98
N ILE A 53 -6.36 -0.77 0.16
CA ILE A 53 -6.86 -1.87 -0.69
C ILE A 53 -7.37 -3.02 0.18
N LEU A 54 -6.64 -3.38 1.24
CA LEU A 54 -7.06 -4.43 2.16
C LEU A 54 -8.34 -4.05 2.91
N LYS A 55 -8.47 -2.80 3.32
CA LYS A 55 -9.69 -2.30 3.96
C LYS A 55 -10.88 -2.43 3.03
N GLN A 56 -10.73 -2.06 1.76
CA GLN A 56 -11.78 -2.21 0.77
C GLN A 56 -12.17 -3.68 0.59
N HIS A 57 -11.17 -4.56 0.53
CA HIS A 57 -11.39 -5.99 0.40
C HIS A 57 -12.21 -6.53 1.57
N MET A 58 -11.87 -6.15 2.81
CA MET A 58 -12.63 -6.57 3.99
C MET A 58 -14.06 -6.05 3.97
N ASN A 59 -14.27 -4.81 3.56
CA ASN A 59 -15.60 -4.21 3.56
C ASN A 59 -16.56 -4.84 2.53
N HIS A 60 -16.03 -5.38 1.45
CA HIS A 60 -16.88 -5.93 0.38
C HIS A 60 -16.75 -7.43 0.24
N CYS A 61 -15.54 -7.93 0.02
CA CYS A 61 -15.35 -9.34 -0.31
C CYS A 61 -15.49 -10.27 0.90
N VAL A 62 -15.00 -9.85 2.06
CA VAL A 62 -15.06 -10.67 3.27
C VAL A 62 -16.49 -10.76 3.78
N LEU A 63 -17.24 -9.63 3.77
CA LEU A 63 -18.63 -9.63 4.20
C LEU A 63 -19.50 -10.50 3.30
N GLU A 64 -19.32 -10.42 1.98
CA GLU A 64 -20.03 -11.28 1.04
C GLU A 64 -19.72 -12.77 1.29
N ALA A 65 -18.44 -13.08 1.45
CA ALA A 65 -17.99 -14.44 1.72
C ALA A 65 -18.53 -14.97 3.05
N ALA A 66 -18.64 -14.13 4.07
CA ALA A 66 -19.20 -14.50 5.37
C ALA A 66 -20.69 -14.88 5.22
N GLN A 67 -21.45 -14.14 4.41
CA GLN A 67 -22.84 -14.45 4.13
C GLN A 67 -22.99 -15.77 3.38
N GLU A 68 -22.00 -16.16 2.58
CA GLU A 68 -21.97 -17.40 1.81
C GLU A 68 -21.28 -18.56 2.54
N GLY A 69 -20.79 -18.34 3.78
CA GLY A 69 -20.11 -19.36 4.58
C GLY A 69 -18.60 -19.47 4.34
N HIS A 70 -17.99 -18.51 3.65
CA HIS A 70 -16.54 -18.51 3.33
C HIS A 70 -15.76 -17.42 4.05
N GLY A 71 -16.32 -16.81 5.09
CA GLY A 71 -15.73 -15.66 5.77
C GLY A 71 -14.39 -15.93 6.42
N SER A 72 -14.21 -17.11 7.05
CA SER A 72 -12.96 -17.43 7.74
C SER A 72 -11.78 -17.56 6.76
N GLU A 73 -12.01 -18.15 5.58
CA GLU A 73 -10.98 -18.29 4.56
C GLU A 73 -10.51 -16.90 4.06
N LYS A 74 -11.45 -15.99 3.84
CA LYS A 74 -11.14 -14.64 3.37
C LYS A 74 -10.42 -13.82 4.45
N ILE A 75 -10.78 -14.00 5.70
CA ILE A 75 -10.12 -13.36 6.84
C ILE A 75 -8.67 -13.86 6.93
N ASP A 76 -8.44 -15.17 6.78
CA ASP A 76 -7.10 -15.74 6.81
C ASP A 76 -6.22 -15.18 5.69
N GLU A 77 -6.75 -15.00 4.49
CA GLU A 77 -6.04 -14.36 3.37
C GLU A 77 -5.57 -12.95 3.75
N VAL A 78 -6.48 -12.16 4.34
CA VAL A 78 -6.17 -10.77 4.72
C VAL A 78 -5.13 -10.74 5.83
N ILE A 79 -5.24 -11.62 6.84
CA ILE A 79 -4.26 -11.71 7.92
C ILE A 79 -2.87 -12.04 7.38
N GLY A 80 -2.79 -12.98 6.43
CA GLY A 80 -1.52 -13.34 5.78
C GLY A 80 -0.86 -12.15 5.09
N ILE A 81 -1.63 -11.35 4.38
CA ILE A 81 -1.12 -10.16 3.69
C ILE A 81 -0.73 -9.07 4.69
N LEU A 82 -1.54 -8.82 5.72
CA LEU A 82 -1.23 -7.85 6.77
C LEU A 82 0.08 -8.19 7.47
N THR A 83 0.32 -9.46 7.74
CA THR A 83 1.57 -9.92 8.33
C THR A 83 2.76 -9.48 7.48
N LYS A 84 2.68 -9.65 6.16
CA LYS A 84 3.74 -9.23 5.23
C LYS A 84 3.92 -7.71 5.22
N VAL A 85 2.83 -6.95 5.20
CA VAL A 85 2.88 -5.48 5.18
C VAL A 85 3.55 -4.93 6.44
N LEU A 86 3.33 -5.58 7.60
CA LEU A 86 3.86 -5.13 8.88
C LEU A 86 5.29 -5.61 9.15
N GLU A 87 5.80 -6.55 8.39
CA GLU A 87 7.21 -6.97 8.48
C GLU A 87 8.13 -5.81 8.07
N LYS A 88 9.23 -5.68 8.79
CA LYS A 88 10.23 -4.64 8.52
C LYS A 88 11.36 -5.15 7.62
#